data_b78dcb410d71a4495b5d9e23befaa406
#
_entry.id   b78dcb410d71a4495b5d9e23befaa406
#
_cell.length_a   1.000
_cell.length_b   1.000
_cell.length_c   1.000
_cell.angle_alpha   90.00
_cell.angle_beta   90.00
_cell.angle_gamma   90.00
#
_symmetry.space_group_name_H-M   'P 1'
#
loop_
_entity.id
_entity.type
_entity.pdbx_description
1 polymer ?
#
loop_
_entity_poly.entity_id
_entity_poly.type
_entity_poly.pdbx_seq_one_letter_code
_entity_poly.pdbx_strand_id
1 'polypeptide(L)'
;MSGRLEGKKIVVTAAGQGIGKATAIAFHNEGANVTATDLNDKTLADLNKEYPNINVQKLDSTDNNAILEFVKTLDTVDVLFNAVGFVHHGSILECEDNDWNFSFDVNVKSMYQMCKAILPLMIKQNGGSIINVSSCASSLKGFPNRFVYGTTKGAVIGLTKSI
;
A
#
# COMPACT_ATOMS: atom_id res chain seq x y z
N MET A 1 13.72 22.58 -12.94
CA MET A 1 12.24 22.58 -12.96
C MET A 1 11.81 21.93 -11.67
N SER A 2 10.87 22.52 -10.92
CA SER A 2 10.27 21.83 -9.76
C SER A 2 9.61 20.55 -10.24
N GLY A 3 9.71 19.48 -9.46
CA GLY A 3 9.04 18.20 -9.76
C GLY A 3 7.52 18.35 -9.71
N ARG A 4 6.80 17.43 -10.36
CA ARG A 4 5.31 17.43 -10.38
C ARG A 4 4.67 17.25 -9.01
N LEU A 5 5.43 16.71 -8.04
CA LEU A 5 4.98 16.40 -6.68
C LEU A 5 5.72 17.24 -5.62
N GLU A 6 6.26 18.40 -6.02
CA GLU A 6 7.05 19.26 -5.14
C GLU A 6 6.31 19.55 -3.82
N GLY A 7 6.95 19.19 -2.69
CA GLY A 7 6.42 19.39 -1.35
C GLY A 7 5.25 18.49 -0.92
N LYS A 8 4.72 17.62 -1.80
CA LYS A 8 3.63 16.69 -1.46
C LYS A 8 4.08 15.66 -0.43
N LYS A 9 3.29 15.46 0.61
CA LYS A 9 3.52 14.45 1.64
C LYS A 9 2.84 13.14 1.23
N ILE A 10 3.64 12.10 0.98
CA ILE A 10 3.20 10.84 0.40
C ILE A 10 3.57 9.65 1.29
N VAL A 11 2.60 8.81 1.59
CA VAL A 11 2.81 7.52 2.26
C VAL A 11 2.77 6.40 1.22
N VAL A 12 3.80 5.54 1.21
CA VAL A 12 3.87 4.36 0.34
C VAL A 12 4.03 3.12 1.21
N THR A 13 3.10 2.17 1.10
CA THR A 13 3.18 0.88 1.81
C THR A 13 3.88 -0.18 0.98
N ALA A 14 4.47 -1.21 1.63
CA ALA A 14 5.30 -2.25 0.98
C ALA A 14 6.39 -1.64 0.08
N ALA A 15 7.07 -0.61 0.59
CA ALA A 15 8.04 0.19 -0.17
C ALA A 15 9.48 -0.33 -0.08
N GLY A 16 9.73 -1.44 0.60
CA GLY A 16 11.06 -2.03 0.70
C GLY A 16 11.53 -2.70 -0.59
N GLN A 17 10.60 -3.08 -1.47
CA GLN A 17 10.92 -3.76 -2.72
C GLN A 17 9.83 -3.58 -3.80
N GLY A 18 10.09 -4.08 -5.02
CA GLY A 18 9.12 -4.18 -6.11
C GLY A 18 8.45 -2.86 -6.49
N ILE A 19 7.13 -2.91 -6.70
CA ILE A 19 6.33 -1.75 -7.15
C ILE A 19 6.37 -0.63 -6.11
N GLY A 20 6.23 -0.95 -4.82
CA GLY A 20 6.26 0.05 -3.75
C GLY A 20 7.59 0.81 -3.71
N LYS A 21 8.75 0.11 -3.75
CA LYS A 21 10.08 0.74 -3.79
C LYS A 21 10.24 1.64 -5.03
N ALA A 22 9.91 1.13 -6.21
CA ALA A 22 10.01 1.89 -7.45
C ALA A 22 9.14 3.15 -7.42
N THR A 23 7.94 3.05 -6.87
CA THR A 23 7.01 4.18 -6.72
C THR A 23 7.51 5.21 -5.71
N ALA A 24 8.03 4.77 -4.56
CA ALA A 24 8.60 5.68 -3.55
C ALA A 24 9.77 6.49 -4.13
N ILE A 25 10.66 5.84 -4.88
CA ILE A 25 11.78 6.51 -5.57
C ILE A 25 11.27 7.49 -6.63
N ALA A 26 10.29 7.07 -7.45
CA ALA A 26 9.73 7.94 -8.48
C ALA A 26 9.06 9.19 -7.89
N PHE A 27 8.31 9.06 -6.80
CA PHE A 27 7.70 10.18 -6.10
C PHE A 27 8.75 11.12 -5.49
N HIS A 28 9.80 10.56 -4.87
CA HIS A 28 10.91 11.33 -4.36
C HIS A 28 11.61 12.14 -5.45
N ASN A 29 11.87 11.54 -6.61
CA ASN A 29 12.52 12.21 -7.74
C ASN A 29 11.64 13.34 -8.34
N GLU A 30 10.33 13.30 -8.13
CA GLU A 30 9.39 14.36 -8.52
C GLU A 30 9.20 15.44 -7.42
N GLY A 31 10.03 15.41 -6.36
CA GLY A 31 10.06 16.43 -5.30
C GLY A 31 9.14 16.16 -4.12
N ALA A 32 8.58 14.97 -4.00
CA ALA A 32 7.73 14.65 -2.85
C ALA A 32 8.51 14.33 -1.58
N ASN A 33 7.91 14.64 -0.43
CA ASN A 33 8.31 14.17 0.89
C ASN A 33 7.70 12.77 1.11
N VAL A 34 8.48 11.73 0.86
CA VAL A 34 8.02 10.35 0.90
C VAL A 34 8.27 9.72 2.26
N THR A 35 7.24 9.09 2.83
CA THR A 35 7.36 8.13 3.93
C THR A 35 7.09 6.74 3.39
N ALA A 36 8.14 5.93 3.32
CA ALA A 36 8.13 4.54 2.83
C ALA A 36 7.96 3.59 4.01
N THR A 37 6.97 2.72 3.97
CA THR A 37 6.74 1.72 5.01
C THR A 37 6.84 0.30 4.46
N ASP A 38 7.38 -0.61 5.26
CA ASP A 38 7.45 -2.04 4.94
C ASP A 38 7.54 -2.86 6.24
N LEU A 39 7.22 -4.14 6.17
CA LEU A 39 7.44 -5.09 7.28
C LEU A 39 8.92 -5.41 7.46
N ASN A 40 9.71 -5.33 6.40
CA ASN A 40 11.12 -5.75 6.35
C ASN A 40 12.07 -4.58 6.59
N ASP A 41 12.62 -4.49 7.81
CA ASP A 41 13.57 -3.45 8.21
C ASP A 41 14.83 -3.39 7.33
N LYS A 42 15.31 -4.55 6.85
CA LYS A 42 16.53 -4.61 6.03
C LYS A 42 16.31 -3.90 4.69
N THR A 43 15.21 -4.19 4.00
CA THR A 43 14.91 -3.57 2.71
C THR A 43 14.63 -2.06 2.85
N LEU A 44 14.05 -1.64 3.97
CA LEU A 44 13.89 -0.22 4.30
C LEU A 44 15.25 0.47 4.56
N ALA A 45 16.15 -0.18 5.30
CA ALA A 45 17.48 0.35 5.54
C ALA A 45 18.29 0.48 4.24
N ASP A 46 18.19 -0.49 3.34
CA ASP A 46 18.81 -0.44 2.01
C ASP A 46 18.23 0.71 1.17
N LEU A 47 16.91 0.93 1.20
CA LEU A 47 16.27 2.06 0.53
C LEU A 47 16.75 3.41 1.10
N ASN A 48 16.77 3.56 2.41
CA ASN A 48 17.20 4.81 3.06
C ASN A 48 18.71 5.10 2.83
N LYS A 49 19.54 4.06 2.76
CA LYS A 49 20.96 4.21 2.43
C LYS A 49 21.16 4.74 1.00
N GLU A 50 20.34 4.28 0.06
CA GLU A 50 20.39 4.70 -1.35
C GLU A 50 19.73 6.08 -1.54
N TYR A 51 18.65 6.37 -0.81
CA TYR A 51 17.87 7.61 -0.86
C TYR A 51 17.66 8.17 0.55
N PRO A 52 18.66 8.88 1.14
CA PRO A 52 18.60 9.34 2.54
C PRO A 52 17.47 10.32 2.85
N ASN A 53 16.89 10.94 1.85
CA ASN A 53 15.77 11.88 1.99
C ASN A 53 14.39 11.19 1.94
N ILE A 54 14.32 9.89 1.68
CA ILE A 54 13.10 9.12 1.86
C ILE A 54 13.01 8.69 3.32
N ASN A 55 11.98 9.14 4.04
CA ASN A 55 11.72 8.66 5.39
C ASN A 55 11.30 7.20 5.33
N VAL A 56 11.87 6.36 6.20
CA VAL A 56 11.52 4.94 6.26
C VAL A 56 10.98 4.59 7.64
N GLN A 57 9.93 3.76 7.69
CA GLN A 57 9.35 3.30 8.94
C GLN A 57 8.85 1.87 8.81
N LYS A 58 9.23 1.00 9.75
CA LYS A 58 8.67 -0.33 9.83
C LYS A 58 7.18 -0.26 10.14
N LEU A 59 6.39 -0.97 9.34
CA LEU A 59 4.95 -1.07 9.53
C LEU A 59 4.44 -2.42 9.02
N ASP A 60 3.79 -3.17 9.89
CA ASP A 60 2.92 -4.25 9.49
C ASP A 60 1.53 -3.67 9.15
N SER A 61 1.22 -3.61 7.86
CA SER A 61 -0.07 -3.08 7.41
C SER A 61 -1.25 -4.03 7.68
N THR A 62 -1.03 -5.20 8.27
CA THR A 62 -2.08 -6.09 8.76
C THR A 62 -2.39 -5.87 10.25
N ASP A 63 -1.52 -5.16 10.97
CA ASP A 63 -1.73 -4.79 12.37
C ASP A 63 -2.38 -3.41 12.49
N ASN A 64 -3.66 -3.40 12.85
CA ASN A 64 -4.42 -2.16 13.02
C ASN A 64 -3.86 -1.24 14.10
N ASN A 65 -3.30 -1.77 15.18
CA ASN A 65 -2.72 -0.95 16.25
C ASN A 65 -1.44 -0.27 15.76
N ALA A 66 -0.58 -1.00 15.05
CA ALA A 66 0.62 -0.43 14.43
C ALA A 66 0.27 0.68 13.43
N ILE A 67 -0.78 0.50 12.62
CA ILE A 67 -1.28 1.53 11.70
C ILE A 67 -1.73 2.78 12.46
N LEU A 68 -2.51 2.63 13.53
CA LEU A 68 -3.00 3.77 14.30
C LEU A 68 -1.86 4.55 14.98
N GLU A 69 -0.85 3.86 15.52
CA GLU A 69 0.35 4.53 16.08
C GLU A 69 1.16 5.22 14.98
N PHE A 70 1.33 4.59 13.81
CA PHE A 70 1.99 5.21 12.68
C PHE A 70 1.29 6.51 12.26
N VAL A 71 -0.03 6.49 12.11
CA VAL A 71 -0.79 7.66 11.65
C VAL A 71 -0.71 8.82 12.63
N LYS A 72 -0.54 8.59 13.93
CA LYS A 72 -0.31 9.65 14.93
C LYS A 72 0.99 10.44 14.68
N THR A 73 1.96 9.87 13.97
CA THR A 73 3.21 10.55 13.61
C THR A 73 3.08 11.47 12.40
N LEU A 74 1.93 11.45 11.71
CA LEU A 74 1.67 12.19 10.49
C LEU A 74 0.80 13.43 10.77
N ASP A 75 1.21 14.60 10.27
CA ASP A 75 0.40 15.82 10.33
C ASP A 75 -0.62 15.90 9.21
N THR A 76 -0.14 15.66 7.98
CA THR A 76 -0.92 15.73 6.73
C THR A 76 -0.47 14.64 5.76
N VAL A 77 -1.35 14.21 4.86
CA VAL A 77 -1.04 13.23 3.81
C VAL A 77 -1.73 13.65 2.52
N ASP A 78 -0.96 14.02 1.51
CA ASP A 78 -1.50 14.36 0.18
C ASP A 78 -1.82 13.11 -0.64
N VAL A 79 -0.98 12.06 -0.52
CA VAL A 79 -1.17 10.81 -1.27
C VAL A 79 -0.92 9.60 -0.36
N LEU A 80 -1.83 8.64 -0.41
CA LEU A 80 -1.63 7.28 0.11
C LEU A 80 -1.50 6.31 -1.08
N PHE A 81 -0.35 5.64 -1.18
CA PHE A 81 -0.11 4.59 -2.16
C PHE A 81 -0.04 3.22 -1.47
N ASN A 82 -1.09 2.44 -1.58
CA ASN A 82 -1.21 1.11 -1.01
C ASN A 82 -0.70 0.05 -1.99
N ALA A 83 0.50 -0.50 -1.72
CA ALA A 83 1.13 -1.55 -2.53
C ALA A 83 1.28 -2.91 -1.82
N VAL A 84 0.78 -3.04 -0.60
CA VAL A 84 0.80 -4.33 0.11
C VAL A 84 0.05 -5.37 -0.70
N GLY A 85 0.63 -6.55 -0.85
CA GLY A 85 -0.02 -7.64 -1.56
C GLY A 85 0.75 -8.95 -1.51
N PHE A 86 -0.02 -10.03 -1.59
CA PHE A 86 0.45 -11.40 -1.62
C PHE A 86 -0.26 -12.16 -2.73
N VAL A 87 0.47 -12.98 -3.47
CA VAL A 87 -0.08 -13.82 -4.54
C VAL A 87 -0.16 -15.26 -4.07
N HIS A 88 -1.36 -15.70 -3.72
CA HIS A 88 -1.63 -17.11 -3.50
C HIS A 88 -1.69 -17.87 -4.84
N HIS A 89 -1.10 -19.06 -4.85
CA HIS A 89 -1.10 -19.98 -5.99
C HIS A 89 -1.91 -21.22 -5.65
N GLY A 90 -2.99 -21.41 -6.34
CA GLY A 90 -3.85 -22.60 -6.17
C GLY A 90 -5.21 -22.42 -6.86
N SER A 91 -5.87 -23.52 -7.13
CA SER A 91 -7.25 -23.58 -7.62
C SER A 91 -8.23 -23.37 -6.44
N ILE A 92 -9.52 -23.24 -6.75
CA ILE A 92 -10.57 -23.17 -5.71
C ILE A 92 -10.64 -24.45 -4.88
N LEU A 93 -10.28 -25.60 -5.45
CA LEU A 93 -10.32 -26.91 -4.77
C LEU A 93 -9.13 -27.11 -3.82
N GLU A 94 -8.06 -26.37 -3.99
CA GLU A 94 -6.82 -26.46 -3.21
C GLU A 94 -6.68 -25.35 -2.16
N CYS A 95 -7.55 -24.35 -2.21
CA CYS A 95 -7.50 -23.21 -1.32
C CYS A 95 -8.09 -23.56 0.05
N GLU A 96 -7.27 -23.59 1.07
CA GLU A 96 -7.69 -23.77 2.45
C GLU A 96 -8.22 -22.47 3.06
N ASP A 97 -9.03 -22.58 4.14
CA ASP A 97 -9.57 -21.38 4.84
C ASP A 97 -8.49 -20.43 5.32
N ASN A 98 -7.34 -20.97 5.76
CA ASN A 98 -6.21 -20.16 6.18
C ASN A 98 -5.60 -19.35 5.03
N ASP A 99 -5.49 -19.93 3.84
CA ASP A 99 -4.99 -19.25 2.65
C ASP A 99 -5.93 -18.12 2.21
N TRP A 100 -7.23 -18.40 2.27
CA TRP A 100 -8.28 -17.42 2.01
C TRP A 100 -8.17 -16.24 2.99
N ASN A 101 -8.20 -16.53 4.30
CA ASN A 101 -8.17 -15.50 5.35
C ASN A 101 -6.89 -14.67 5.28
N PHE A 102 -5.72 -15.30 5.16
CA PHE A 102 -4.44 -14.62 5.02
C PHE A 102 -4.41 -13.72 3.78
N SER A 103 -4.89 -14.23 2.63
CA SER A 103 -4.93 -13.45 1.39
C SER A 103 -5.84 -12.22 1.51
N PHE A 104 -7.00 -12.33 2.17
CA PHE A 104 -7.88 -11.21 2.42
C PHE A 104 -7.31 -10.22 3.44
N ASP A 105 -6.67 -10.70 4.51
CA ASP A 105 -6.02 -9.84 5.50
C ASP A 105 -4.90 -9.01 4.85
N VAL A 106 -4.04 -9.65 4.04
CA VAL A 106 -2.91 -8.97 3.38
C VAL A 106 -3.36 -8.07 2.23
N ASN A 107 -4.23 -8.54 1.32
CA ASN A 107 -4.54 -7.84 0.07
C ASN A 107 -5.67 -6.81 0.19
N VAL A 108 -6.61 -7.00 1.12
CA VAL A 108 -7.83 -6.18 1.21
C VAL A 108 -7.90 -5.43 2.52
N LYS A 109 -7.83 -6.14 3.65
CA LYS A 109 -7.99 -5.55 4.98
C LYS A 109 -6.88 -4.57 5.31
N SER A 110 -5.63 -4.85 4.92
CA SER A 110 -4.52 -3.91 5.08
C SER A 110 -4.80 -2.57 4.40
N MET A 111 -5.27 -2.59 3.14
CA MET A 111 -5.63 -1.37 2.41
C MET A 111 -6.83 -0.66 3.03
N TYR A 112 -7.87 -1.41 3.43
CA TYR A 112 -9.00 -0.84 4.14
C TYR A 112 -8.57 -0.12 5.42
N GLN A 113 -7.74 -0.74 6.24
CA GLN A 113 -7.28 -0.16 7.51
C GLN A 113 -6.43 1.09 7.28
N MET A 114 -5.50 1.07 6.32
CA MET A 114 -4.71 2.24 5.94
C MET A 114 -5.59 3.39 5.43
N CYS A 115 -6.55 3.10 4.54
CA CYS A 115 -7.49 4.11 4.06
C CYS A 115 -8.31 4.70 5.23
N LYS A 116 -8.88 3.84 6.08
CA LYS A 116 -9.68 4.27 7.24
C LYS A 116 -8.90 5.17 8.20
N ALA A 117 -7.63 4.87 8.42
CA ALA A 117 -6.79 5.63 9.35
C ALA A 117 -6.30 6.96 8.77
N ILE A 118 -6.04 7.04 7.46
CA ILE A 118 -5.49 8.24 6.80
C ILE A 118 -6.59 9.19 6.29
N LEU A 119 -7.74 8.68 5.87
CA LEU A 119 -8.84 9.51 5.37
C LEU A 119 -9.21 10.71 6.27
N PRO A 120 -9.26 10.60 7.62
CA PRO A 120 -9.54 11.75 8.47
C PRO A 120 -8.54 12.91 8.30
N LEU A 121 -7.26 12.62 8.06
CA LEU A 121 -6.24 13.65 7.79
C LEU A 121 -6.51 14.34 6.44
N MET A 122 -6.83 13.55 5.41
CA MET A 122 -7.18 14.07 4.08
C MET A 122 -8.44 14.94 4.10
N ILE A 123 -9.47 14.53 4.84
CA ILE A 123 -10.72 15.30 5.02
C ILE A 123 -10.42 16.61 5.73
N LYS A 124 -9.64 16.58 6.83
CA LYS A 124 -9.29 17.77 7.61
C LYS A 124 -8.54 18.82 6.78
N GLN A 125 -7.69 18.38 5.84
CA GLN A 125 -6.95 19.28 4.95
C GLN A 125 -7.68 19.64 3.64
N ASN A 126 -8.94 19.19 3.49
CA ASN A 126 -9.79 19.40 2.30
C ASN A 126 -9.21 18.81 1.00
N GLY A 127 -8.51 17.69 1.08
CA GLY A 127 -8.01 17.02 -0.12
C GLY A 127 -7.00 15.92 0.15
N GLY A 128 -6.89 15.03 -0.82
CA GLY A 128 -5.95 13.91 -0.83
C GLY A 128 -6.22 13.00 -2.01
N SER A 129 -5.30 12.07 -2.26
CA SER A 129 -5.44 11.04 -3.28
C SER A 129 -5.08 9.68 -2.71
N ILE A 130 -5.91 8.67 -2.98
CA ILE A 130 -5.66 7.28 -2.58
C ILE A 130 -5.48 6.43 -3.82
N ILE A 131 -4.38 5.68 -3.87
CA ILE A 131 -4.04 4.77 -4.94
C ILE A 131 -3.91 3.37 -4.34
N ASN A 132 -4.79 2.45 -4.71
CA ASN A 132 -4.74 1.05 -4.29
C ASN A 132 -4.29 0.18 -5.45
N VAL A 133 -3.20 -0.57 -5.26
CA VAL A 133 -2.67 -1.46 -6.30
C VAL A 133 -3.53 -2.72 -6.40
N SER A 134 -4.38 -2.78 -7.43
CA SER A 134 -5.14 -3.97 -7.80
C SER A 134 -4.35 -4.83 -8.80
N SER A 135 -5.01 -5.56 -9.67
CA SER A 135 -4.36 -6.43 -10.66
C SER A 135 -5.25 -6.62 -11.89
N CYS A 136 -4.63 -6.86 -13.04
CA CYS A 136 -5.33 -7.37 -14.22
C CYS A 136 -5.93 -8.78 -13.99
N ALA A 137 -5.42 -9.52 -13.00
CA ALA A 137 -5.90 -10.85 -12.61
C ALA A 137 -7.27 -10.85 -11.92
N SER A 138 -8.09 -9.85 -12.08
CA SER A 138 -9.46 -9.80 -11.56
C SER A 138 -10.37 -8.97 -12.45
N SER A 139 -9.88 -7.79 -12.85
CA SER A 139 -10.69 -6.82 -13.57
C SER A 139 -10.75 -7.08 -15.08
N LEU A 140 -9.69 -7.66 -15.64
CA LEU A 140 -9.55 -7.84 -17.08
C LEU A 140 -9.57 -9.30 -17.49
N LYS A 141 -8.95 -10.19 -16.69
CA LYS A 141 -8.78 -11.60 -17.09
C LYS A 141 -8.69 -12.52 -15.87
N GLY A 142 -9.28 -13.72 -16.00
CA GLY A 142 -9.01 -14.85 -15.12
C GLY A 142 -7.68 -15.51 -15.50
N PHE A 143 -6.92 -15.92 -14.49
CA PHE A 143 -5.68 -16.70 -14.66
C PHE A 143 -5.78 -18.02 -13.92
N PRO A 144 -5.28 -19.14 -14.49
CA PRO A 144 -5.20 -20.39 -13.77
C PRO A 144 -4.43 -20.23 -12.45
N ASN A 145 -4.87 -20.97 -11.43
CA ASN A 145 -4.22 -20.99 -10.11
C ASN A 145 -4.09 -19.60 -9.45
N ARG A 146 -5.06 -18.72 -9.68
CA ARG A 146 -5.13 -17.37 -9.07
C ARG A 146 -6.49 -17.10 -8.44
N PHE A 147 -7.17 -18.15 -7.99
CA PHE A 147 -8.54 -18.06 -7.48
C PHE A 147 -8.66 -16.99 -6.38
N VAL A 148 -8.01 -17.18 -5.22
CA VAL A 148 -8.15 -16.25 -4.11
C VAL A 148 -7.46 -14.91 -4.39
N TYR A 149 -6.31 -14.92 -5.07
CA TYR A 149 -5.64 -13.69 -5.48
C TYR A 149 -6.54 -12.81 -6.36
N GLY A 150 -7.13 -13.38 -7.40
CA GLY A 150 -8.06 -12.65 -8.27
C GLY A 150 -9.26 -12.11 -7.51
N THR A 151 -9.83 -12.91 -6.59
CA THR A 151 -10.95 -12.51 -5.74
C THR A 151 -10.57 -11.30 -4.86
N THR A 152 -9.41 -11.34 -4.19
CA THR A 152 -8.95 -10.22 -3.35
C THR A 152 -8.71 -8.96 -4.16
N LYS A 153 -8.11 -9.07 -5.34
CA LYS A 153 -7.86 -7.90 -6.21
C LYS A 153 -9.13 -7.33 -6.84
N GLY A 154 -10.17 -8.16 -7.05
CA GLY A 154 -11.53 -7.69 -7.35
C GLY A 154 -12.14 -6.90 -6.18
N ALA A 155 -11.97 -7.38 -4.96
CA ALA A 155 -12.43 -6.68 -3.76
C ALA A 155 -11.74 -5.31 -3.59
N VAL A 156 -10.44 -5.19 -3.90
CA VAL A 156 -9.71 -3.90 -3.90
C VAL A 156 -10.35 -2.88 -4.86
N ILE A 157 -10.82 -3.31 -6.03
CA ILE A 157 -11.52 -2.43 -6.97
C ILE A 157 -12.85 -1.95 -6.36
N GLY A 158 -13.61 -2.87 -5.74
CA GLY A 158 -14.84 -2.53 -5.03
C GLY A 158 -14.59 -1.53 -3.89
N LEU A 159 -13.59 -1.80 -3.04
CA LEU A 159 -13.16 -0.88 -1.98
C LEU A 159 -12.84 0.51 -2.53
N THR A 160 -12.04 0.59 -3.58
CA THR A 160 -11.60 1.87 -4.17
C THR A 160 -12.75 2.70 -4.73
N LYS A 161 -13.78 2.03 -5.28
CA LYS A 161 -14.97 2.71 -5.81
C LYS A 161 -15.95 3.16 -4.72
N SER A 162 -15.78 2.66 -3.50
CA SER A 162 -16.71 2.89 -2.38
C SER A 162 -16.22 3.96 -1.39
N ILE A 163 -15.00 4.44 -1.57
CA ILE A 163 -14.38 5.52 -0.79
C ILE A 163 -14.14 6.74 -1.68
#